data_d405a20ffbc1ecad8b998d021196006a
#
_entry.id   d405a20ffbc1ecad8b998d021196006a
#
_cell.length_a   1.000
_cell.length_b   1.000
_cell.length_c   1.000
_cell.angle_alpha   90.00
_cell.angle_beta   90.00
_cell.angle_gamma   90.00
#
_symmetry.space_group_name_H-M   'P 1'
#
loop_
_entity.id
_entity.type
_entity.pdbx_description
1 polymer ?
#
loop_
_entity_poly.entity_id
_entity_poly.type
_entity_poly.pdbx_seq_one_letter_code
_entity_poly.pdbx_strand_id
1 'polypeptide(L)'
;SLTVVIALMSMPVEAIILPLYIEMAQLNWVNTMLGLTIPFMMNCFSIYMFYSYFISIPDELIEAAKVDGCGPIRTYFSIVMPISKTVFATVFILDFVSRWNDFMWPFLITTGEEKRTVQLAVQIFVGVSPIHYGVIMAVLTLASIPMVLMYIFMQKFYVEGIASTGIKG
;
A
#
# COMPACT_ATOMS: atom_id res chain seq x y z
N SER A 1 19.37 6.12 -6.96
CA SER A 1 20.12 5.41 -5.91
C SER A 1 19.23 5.17 -4.69
N LEU A 2 19.49 4.13 -3.91
CA LEU A 2 18.73 3.78 -2.70
C LEU A 2 18.72 4.94 -1.68
N THR A 3 19.79 5.69 -1.60
CA THR A 3 19.92 6.87 -0.72
C THR A 3 18.79 7.89 -0.95
N VAL A 4 18.41 8.12 -2.22
CA VAL A 4 17.31 9.02 -2.56
C VAL A 4 15.98 8.47 -2.05
N VAL A 5 15.73 7.16 -2.20
CA VAL A 5 14.51 6.50 -1.70
C VAL A 5 14.40 6.65 -0.19
N ILE A 6 15.49 6.39 0.55
CA ILE A 6 15.53 6.53 2.01
C ILE A 6 15.29 8.00 2.43
N ALA A 7 15.91 8.94 1.73
CA ALA A 7 15.71 10.38 2.01
C ALA A 7 14.24 10.78 1.79
N LEU A 8 13.60 10.30 0.72
CA LEU A 8 12.19 10.56 0.45
C LEU A 8 11.25 9.91 1.48
N MET A 9 11.60 8.74 2.02
CA MET A 9 10.83 8.12 3.11
C MET A 9 10.83 8.94 4.40
N SER A 10 11.86 9.76 4.61
CA SER A 10 11.96 10.63 5.78
C SER A 10 11.10 11.89 5.67
N MET A 11 10.53 12.18 4.51
CA MET A 11 9.65 13.34 4.33
C MET A 11 8.25 13.04 4.86
N PRO A 12 7.69 13.89 5.73
CA PRO A 12 6.30 13.73 6.16
C PRO A 12 5.36 13.95 4.98
N VAL A 13 4.35 13.07 4.86
CA VAL A 13 3.36 13.13 3.77
C VAL A 13 2.64 14.48 3.77
N GLU A 14 2.41 15.05 4.93
CA GLU A 14 1.76 16.35 5.12
C GLU A 14 2.51 17.49 4.42
N ALA A 15 3.84 17.39 4.31
CA ALA A 15 4.64 18.41 3.64
C ALA A 15 4.49 18.41 2.11
N ILE A 16 4.16 17.26 1.54
CA ILE A 16 4.02 17.10 0.08
C ILE A 16 2.56 17.10 -0.40
N ILE A 17 1.60 17.01 0.51
CA ILE A 17 0.18 16.85 0.14
C ILE A 17 -0.35 18.08 -0.60
N LEU A 18 0.04 19.28 -0.20
CA LEU A 18 -0.41 20.53 -0.82
C LEU A 18 0.22 20.75 -2.21
N PRO A 19 1.55 20.63 -2.41
CA PRO A 19 2.15 20.60 -3.74
C PRO A 19 1.52 19.56 -4.66
N LEU A 20 1.27 18.35 -4.16
CA LEU A 20 0.64 17.28 -4.90
C LEU A 20 -0.79 17.64 -5.35
N TYR A 21 -1.58 18.27 -4.47
CA TYR A 21 -2.90 18.76 -4.84
C TYR A 21 -2.84 19.80 -5.98
N ILE A 22 -1.90 20.73 -5.91
CA ILE A 22 -1.71 21.74 -6.97
C ILE A 22 -1.38 21.07 -8.30
N GLU A 23 -0.51 20.06 -8.31
CA GLU A 23 -0.18 19.28 -9.50
C GLU A 23 -1.41 18.57 -10.07
N MET A 24 -2.19 17.90 -9.21
CA MET A 24 -3.44 17.25 -9.64
C MET A 24 -4.47 18.26 -10.19
N ALA A 25 -4.52 19.47 -9.63
CA ALA A 25 -5.38 20.54 -10.14
C ALA A 25 -4.94 21.02 -11.53
N GLN A 26 -3.64 21.17 -11.76
CA GLN A 26 -3.10 21.54 -13.08
C GLN A 26 -3.36 20.46 -14.15
N LEU A 27 -3.37 19.18 -13.74
CA LEU A 27 -3.70 18.06 -14.62
C LEU A 27 -5.21 17.86 -14.83
N ASN A 28 -6.06 18.67 -14.19
CA ASN A 28 -7.52 18.50 -14.16
C ASN A 28 -7.95 17.13 -13.58
N TRP A 29 -7.21 16.62 -12.62
CA TRP A 29 -7.46 15.33 -11.95
C TRP A 29 -8.18 15.47 -10.60
N VAL A 30 -8.47 16.69 -10.15
CA VAL A 30 -9.31 16.93 -8.98
C VAL A 30 -10.69 16.32 -9.21
N ASN A 31 -11.22 15.67 -8.20
CA ASN A 31 -12.49 14.94 -8.24
C ASN A 31 -12.56 13.85 -9.33
N THR A 32 -11.44 13.18 -9.60
CA THR A 32 -11.36 12.03 -10.51
C THR A 32 -10.77 10.81 -9.83
N MET A 33 -11.05 9.61 -10.36
CA MET A 33 -10.41 8.39 -9.89
C MET A 33 -8.88 8.41 -10.13
N LEU A 34 -8.42 9.07 -11.19
CA LEU A 34 -6.99 9.23 -11.48
C LEU A 34 -6.29 10.02 -10.36
N GLY A 35 -6.84 11.17 -10.00
CA GLY A 35 -6.28 11.99 -8.91
C GLY A 35 -6.32 11.30 -7.55
N LEU A 36 -7.31 10.42 -7.32
CA LEU A 36 -7.42 9.66 -6.09
C LEU A 36 -6.37 8.53 -6.01
N THR A 37 -6.04 7.88 -7.14
CA THR A 37 -5.26 6.63 -7.16
C THR A 37 -3.83 6.78 -7.64
N ILE A 38 -3.59 7.48 -8.75
CA ILE A 38 -2.28 7.54 -9.43
C ILE A 38 -1.14 8.04 -8.52
N PRO A 39 -1.30 9.10 -7.72
CA PRO A 39 -0.21 9.62 -6.90
C PRO A 39 0.38 8.61 -5.92
N PHE A 40 -0.40 7.59 -5.57
CA PHE A 40 -0.03 6.61 -4.56
C PHE A 40 0.15 5.19 -5.08
N MET A 41 0.15 4.98 -6.40
CA MET A 41 0.42 3.66 -6.99
C MET A 41 1.84 3.16 -6.70
N MET A 42 2.75 4.08 -6.44
CA MET A 42 4.13 3.77 -6.05
C MET A 42 4.49 4.54 -4.79
N ASN A 43 5.02 3.85 -3.79
CA ASN A 43 5.54 4.50 -2.60
C ASN A 43 6.99 4.06 -2.32
N CYS A 44 7.76 4.96 -1.70
CA CYS A 44 9.18 4.73 -1.43
C CYS A 44 9.41 3.55 -0.48
N PHE A 45 8.51 3.33 0.47
CA PHE A 45 8.60 2.21 1.40
C PHE A 45 8.48 0.86 0.69
N SER A 46 7.52 0.71 -0.21
CA SER A 46 7.34 -0.52 -0.99
C SER A 46 8.54 -0.79 -1.90
N ILE A 47 9.09 0.27 -2.54
CA ILE A 47 10.31 0.16 -3.34
C ILE A 47 11.48 -0.32 -2.46
N TYR A 48 11.65 0.26 -1.26
CA TYR A 48 12.69 -0.13 -0.32
C TYR A 48 12.54 -1.58 0.13
N MET A 49 11.33 -2.02 0.47
CA MET A 49 11.03 -3.39 0.88
C MET A 49 11.38 -4.41 -0.22
N PHE A 50 10.95 -4.17 -1.45
CA PHE A 50 11.30 -5.03 -2.57
C PHE A 50 12.80 -5.04 -2.83
N TYR A 51 13.43 -3.88 -2.84
CA TYR A 51 14.87 -3.79 -3.04
C TYR A 51 15.63 -4.59 -1.96
N SER A 52 15.33 -4.38 -0.68
CA SER A 52 15.98 -5.07 0.43
C SER A 52 15.78 -6.58 0.37
N TYR A 53 14.61 -7.03 -0.07
CA TYR A 53 14.35 -8.45 -0.23
C TYR A 53 15.12 -9.03 -1.41
N PHE A 54 15.10 -8.37 -2.57
CA PHE A 54 15.74 -8.90 -3.79
C PHE A 54 17.25 -8.98 -3.67
N ILE A 55 17.91 -8.07 -2.97
CA ILE A 55 19.36 -8.18 -2.71
C ILE A 55 19.72 -9.27 -1.70
N SER A 56 18.74 -9.79 -0.96
CA SER A 56 18.96 -10.90 -0.04
C SER A 56 18.82 -12.28 -0.70
N ILE A 57 18.38 -12.33 -1.96
CA ILE A 57 18.29 -13.58 -2.71
C ILE A 57 19.70 -14.04 -3.06
N PRO A 58 20.07 -15.30 -2.75
CA PRO A 58 21.40 -15.84 -3.10
C PRO A 58 21.67 -15.80 -4.59
N ASP A 59 22.86 -15.33 -4.97
CA ASP A 59 23.28 -15.24 -6.37
C ASP A 59 23.33 -16.62 -7.05
N GLU A 60 23.59 -17.67 -6.27
CA GLU A 60 23.62 -19.06 -6.75
C GLU A 60 22.32 -19.50 -7.43
N LEU A 61 21.17 -19.01 -6.95
CA LEU A 61 19.87 -19.29 -7.58
C LEU A 61 19.75 -18.66 -8.96
N ILE A 62 20.29 -17.45 -9.10
CA ILE A 62 20.27 -16.72 -10.36
C ILE A 62 21.28 -17.32 -11.36
N GLU A 63 22.45 -17.75 -10.85
CA GLU A 63 23.48 -18.41 -11.65
C GLU A 63 23.00 -19.79 -12.15
N ALA A 64 22.39 -20.59 -11.27
CA ALA A 64 21.79 -21.87 -11.68
C ALA A 64 20.75 -21.70 -12.80
N ALA A 65 19.88 -20.67 -12.68
CA ALA A 65 18.91 -20.36 -13.72
C ALA A 65 19.58 -19.99 -15.06
N LYS A 66 20.69 -19.28 -15.04
CA LYS A 66 21.45 -18.95 -16.26
C LYS A 66 22.07 -20.19 -16.88
N VAL A 67 22.61 -21.11 -16.08
CA VAL A 67 23.16 -22.39 -16.56
C VAL A 67 22.06 -23.23 -17.22
N ASP A 68 20.85 -23.22 -16.68
CA ASP A 68 19.66 -23.86 -17.24
C ASP A 68 19.10 -23.14 -18.49
N GLY A 69 19.78 -22.10 -18.99
CA GLY A 69 19.38 -21.36 -20.18
C GLY A 69 18.19 -20.40 -19.97
N CYS A 70 17.85 -20.07 -18.73
CA CYS A 70 16.79 -19.12 -18.45
C CYS A 70 17.24 -17.69 -18.74
N GLY A 71 16.51 -16.99 -19.61
CA GLY A 71 16.69 -15.54 -19.78
C GLY A 71 16.18 -14.76 -18.57
N PRO A 72 16.54 -13.46 -18.42
CA PRO A 72 16.24 -12.66 -17.22
C PRO A 72 14.74 -12.57 -16.91
N ILE A 73 13.90 -12.45 -17.91
CA ILE A 73 12.43 -12.38 -17.73
C ILE A 73 11.90 -13.72 -17.19
N ARG A 74 12.37 -14.85 -17.74
CA ARG A 74 11.96 -16.18 -17.28
C ARG A 74 12.47 -16.43 -15.86
N THR A 75 13.71 -16.07 -15.55
CA THR A 75 14.26 -16.15 -14.18
C THR A 75 13.41 -15.35 -13.19
N TYR A 76 13.02 -14.12 -13.55
CA TYR A 76 12.17 -13.31 -12.70
C TYR A 76 10.82 -13.98 -12.40
N PHE A 77 10.06 -14.38 -13.41
CA PHE A 77 8.71 -14.91 -13.20
C PHE A 77 8.70 -16.36 -12.67
N SER A 78 9.69 -17.18 -13.01
CA SER A 78 9.70 -18.60 -12.64
C SER A 78 10.44 -18.90 -11.34
N ILE A 79 11.35 -18.03 -10.91
CA ILE A 79 12.19 -18.24 -9.72
C ILE A 79 12.01 -17.12 -8.73
N VAL A 80 12.35 -15.87 -9.10
CA VAL A 80 12.37 -14.74 -8.15
C VAL A 80 10.97 -14.43 -7.61
N MET A 81 9.97 -14.32 -8.47
CA MET A 81 8.61 -13.98 -8.05
C MET A 81 7.98 -15.03 -7.12
N PRO A 82 8.08 -16.35 -7.41
CA PRO A 82 7.56 -17.38 -6.51
C PRO A 82 8.20 -17.43 -5.13
N ILE A 83 9.52 -17.24 -5.03
CA ILE A 83 10.20 -17.21 -3.73
C ILE A 83 9.94 -15.91 -2.97
N SER A 84 9.54 -14.84 -3.67
CA SER A 84 9.27 -13.52 -3.11
C SER A 84 7.82 -13.32 -2.62
N LYS A 85 6.99 -14.36 -2.59
CA LYS A 85 5.56 -14.25 -2.23
C LYS A 85 5.34 -13.56 -0.89
N THR A 86 6.22 -13.79 0.08
CA THR A 86 6.11 -13.20 1.42
C THR A 86 6.29 -11.68 1.38
N VAL A 87 7.30 -11.15 0.66
CA VAL A 87 7.47 -9.68 0.56
C VAL A 87 6.34 -9.04 -0.23
N PHE A 88 5.84 -9.69 -1.30
CA PHE A 88 4.66 -9.21 -2.02
C PHE A 88 3.43 -9.13 -1.11
N ALA A 89 3.17 -10.17 -0.31
CA ALA A 89 2.08 -10.17 0.65
C ALA A 89 2.25 -9.08 1.72
N THR A 90 3.44 -8.92 2.27
CA THR A 90 3.75 -7.90 3.28
C THR A 90 3.51 -6.49 2.73
N VAL A 91 4.05 -6.18 1.56
CA VAL A 91 3.87 -4.87 0.92
C VAL A 91 2.40 -4.64 0.62
N PHE A 92 1.69 -5.63 0.07
CA PHE A 92 0.25 -5.53 -0.20
C PHE A 92 -0.56 -5.22 1.07
N ILE A 93 -0.29 -5.94 2.17
CA ILE A 93 -0.98 -5.72 3.45
C ILE A 93 -0.77 -4.29 3.94
N LEU A 94 0.49 -3.84 3.97
CA LEU A 94 0.83 -2.52 4.49
C LEU A 94 0.24 -1.40 3.63
N ASP A 95 0.31 -1.52 2.30
CA ASP A 95 -0.30 -0.57 1.39
C ASP A 95 -1.82 -0.58 1.49
N PHE A 96 -2.44 -1.75 1.56
CA PHE A 96 -3.89 -1.88 1.73
C PHE A 96 -4.35 -1.19 3.02
N VAL A 97 -3.72 -1.50 4.16
CA VAL A 97 -4.06 -0.89 5.46
C VAL A 97 -3.90 0.63 5.39
N SER A 98 -2.79 1.10 4.83
CA SER A 98 -2.51 2.54 4.70
C SER A 98 -3.58 3.24 3.84
N ARG A 99 -3.91 2.68 2.68
CA ARG A 99 -4.91 3.28 1.75
C ARG A 99 -6.33 3.15 2.26
N TRP A 100 -6.66 2.03 2.89
CA TRP A 100 -7.98 1.84 3.48
C TRP A 100 -8.29 2.84 4.58
N ASN A 101 -7.29 3.22 5.38
CA ASN A 101 -7.44 4.17 6.47
C ASN A 101 -7.16 5.62 6.06
N ASP A 102 -6.80 5.88 4.80
CA ASP A 102 -6.51 7.24 4.35
C ASP A 102 -7.78 8.09 4.31
N PHE A 103 -7.74 9.18 5.05
CA PHE A 103 -8.78 10.19 5.10
C PHE A 103 -8.34 11.49 4.42
N MET A 104 -7.09 11.90 4.64
CA MET A 104 -6.63 13.24 4.31
C MET A 104 -6.63 13.49 2.80
N TRP A 105 -6.08 12.56 2.02
CA TRP A 105 -6.03 12.73 0.57
C TRP A 105 -7.42 12.68 -0.09
N PRO A 106 -8.27 11.69 0.18
CA PRO A 106 -9.64 11.70 -0.32
C PRO A 106 -10.41 12.97 0.07
N PHE A 107 -10.22 13.49 1.27
CA PHE A 107 -10.85 14.73 1.71
C PHE A 107 -10.45 15.93 0.86
N LEU A 108 -9.18 16.03 0.48
CA LEU A 108 -8.68 17.14 -0.34
C LEU A 108 -9.04 17.01 -1.82
N ILE A 109 -8.93 15.79 -2.39
CA ILE A 109 -8.98 15.59 -3.84
C ILE A 109 -10.39 15.32 -4.37
N THR A 110 -11.34 14.92 -3.51
CA THR A 110 -12.70 14.61 -3.95
C THR A 110 -13.72 15.65 -3.49
N THR A 111 -14.71 15.89 -4.32
CA THR A 111 -15.86 16.75 -4.01
C THR A 111 -17.16 15.98 -4.30
N GLY A 112 -18.23 16.29 -3.55
CA GLY A 112 -19.51 15.60 -3.70
C GLY A 112 -19.55 14.21 -3.06
N GLU A 113 -20.57 13.41 -3.37
CA GLU A 113 -20.85 12.13 -2.71
C GLU A 113 -20.35 10.92 -3.50
N GLU A 114 -20.26 11.02 -4.81
CA GLU A 114 -20.04 9.89 -5.71
C GLU A 114 -18.66 9.23 -5.56
N LYS A 115 -17.63 9.99 -5.12
CA LYS A 115 -16.25 9.52 -5.04
C LYS A 115 -15.71 9.50 -3.60
N ARG A 116 -16.61 9.55 -2.61
CA ARG A 116 -16.21 9.47 -1.21
C ARG A 116 -15.69 8.08 -0.87
N THR A 117 -14.54 8.04 -0.22
CA THR A 117 -14.07 6.80 0.42
C THR A 117 -14.88 6.51 1.68
N VAL A 118 -14.84 5.26 2.14
CA VAL A 118 -15.55 4.83 3.35
C VAL A 118 -15.09 5.64 4.57
N GLN A 119 -13.78 5.89 4.71
CA GLN A 119 -13.22 6.67 5.83
C GLN A 119 -13.70 8.11 5.81
N LEU A 120 -13.77 8.73 4.63
CA LEU A 120 -14.31 10.08 4.49
C LEU A 120 -15.81 10.13 4.85
N ALA A 121 -16.59 9.14 4.43
CA ALA A 121 -18.00 9.03 4.77
C ALA A 121 -18.22 8.88 6.29
N VAL A 122 -17.44 8.03 6.97
CA VAL A 122 -17.49 7.88 8.44
C VAL A 122 -17.31 9.21 9.14
N GLN A 123 -16.33 10.02 8.75
CA GLN A 123 -16.07 11.32 9.37
C GLN A 123 -17.21 12.32 9.19
N ILE A 124 -17.88 12.26 8.04
CA ILE A 124 -19.04 13.12 7.80
C ILE A 124 -20.19 12.77 8.75
N PHE A 125 -20.47 11.47 8.94
CA PHE A 125 -21.51 11.03 9.89
C PHE A 125 -21.21 11.43 11.35
N VAL A 126 -19.95 11.43 11.74
CA VAL A 126 -19.53 11.90 13.08
C VAL A 126 -19.74 13.42 13.23
N GLY A 127 -19.58 14.19 12.16
CA GLY A 127 -19.71 15.67 12.18
C GLY A 127 -21.16 16.18 12.11
N VAL A 128 -22.16 15.32 11.89
CA VAL A 128 -23.57 15.76 11.75
C VAL A 128 -24.28 15.73 13.11
N SER A 129 -24.96 16.84 13.47
CA SER A 129 -25.80 16.93 14.66
C SER A 129 -27.29 16.86 14.28
N PRO A 130 -28.12 16.09 15.02
CA PRO A 130 -27.78 15.28 16.20
C PRO A 130 -26.96 14.01 15.83
N ILE A 131 -26.05 13.61 16.72
CA ILE A 131 -25.18 12.46 16.50
C ILE A 131 -26.01 11.16 16.59
N HIS A 132 -26.10 10.43 15.50
CA HIS A 132 -26.78 9.13 15.43
C HIS A 132 -25.79 7.99 15.65
N TYR A 133 -25.45 7.67 16.90
CA TYR A 133 -24.48 6.65 17.26
C TYR A 133 -24.75 5.27 16.63
N GLY A 134 -26.04 4.87 16.51
CA GLY A 134 -26.38 3.61 15.86
C GLY A 134 -25.96 3.54 14.39
N VAL A 135 -26.12 4.65 13.64
CA VAL A 135 -25.69 4.74 12.24
C VAL A 135 -24.17 4.69 12.16
N ILE A 136 -23.48 5.45 13.02
CA ILE A 136 -22.02 5.47 13.08
C ILE A 136 -21.47 4.07 13.35
N MET A 137 -22.00 3.36 14.35
CA MET A 137 -21.57 2.00 14.68
C MET A 137 -21.82 1.02 13.52
N ALA A 138 -22.95 1.13 12.84
CA ALA A 138 -23.23 0.31 11.66
C ALA A 138 -22.22 0.56 10.52
N VAL A 139 -21.93 1.83 10.21
CA VAL A 139 -20.96 2.19 9.17
C VAL A 139 -19.54 1.73 9.54
N LEU A 140 -19.12 1.90 10.80
CA LEU A 140 -17.82 1.42 11.29
C LEU A 140 -17.71 -0.10 11.20
N THR A 141 -18.79 -0.82 11.54
CA THR A 141 -18.83 -2.29 11.40
C THR A 141 -18.66 -2.70 9.95
N LEU A 142 -19.39 -2.08 9.02
CA LEU A 142 -19.24 -2.34 7.59
C LEU A 142 -17.84 -1.98 7.09
N ALA A 143 -17.29 -0.86 7.53
CA ALA A 143 -15.95 -0.41 7.18
C ALA A 143 -14.84 -1.35 7.71
N SER A 144 -15.08 -2.11 8.77
CA SER A 144 -14.11 -3.07 9.30
C SER A 144 -14.07 -4.39 8.51
N ILE A 145 -15.12 -4.74 7.78
CA ILE A 145 -15.22 -6.02 7.07
C ILE A 145 -14.06 -6.27 6.11
N PRO A 146 -13.69 -5.36 5.20
CA PRO A 146 -12.59 -5.59 4.27
C PRO A 146 -11.25 -5.80 4.98
N MET A 147 -11.02 -5.10 6.11
CA MET A 147 -9.81 -5.26 6.93
C MET A 147 -9.75 -6.65 7.56
N VAL A 148 -10.87 -7.12 8.12
CA VAL A 148 -10.98 -8.47 8.71
C VAL A 148 -10.78 -9.54 7.64
N LEU A 149 -11.42 -9.39 6.48
CA LEU A 149 -11.25 -10.32 5.37
C LEU A 149 -9.80 -10.36 4.89
N MET A 150 -9.19 -9.21 4.68
CA MET A 150 -7.78 -9.11 4.31
C MET A 150 -6.88 -9.83 5.32
N TYR A 151 -7.11 -9.61 6.62
CA TYR A 151 -6.36 -10.31 7.68
C TYR A 151 -6.54 -11.84 7.59
N ILE A 152 -7.76 -12.34 7.46
CA ILE A 152 -8.05 -13.79 7.37
C ILE A 152 -7.32 -14.42 6.17
N PHE A 153 -7.33 -13.76 5.00
CA PHE A 153 -6.66 -14.29 3.82
C PHE A 153 -5.13 -14.20 3.87
N MET A 154 -4.60 -13.18 4.55
CA MET A 154 -3.17 -12.88 4.56
C MET A 154 -2.43 -13.37 5.83
N GLN A 155 -3.13 -13.85 6.87
CA GLN A 155 -2.52 -14.26 8.15
C GLN A 155 -1.39 -15.28 8.00
N LYS A 156 -1.47 -16.20 7.03
CA LYS A 156 -0.43 -17.20 6.76
C LYS A 156 0.92 -16.57 6.37
N PHE A 157 0.89 -15.49 5.61
CA PHE A 157 2.11 -14.77 5.20
C PHE A 157 2.72 -13.96 6.34
N TYR A 158 1.88 -13.51 7.28
CA TYR A 158 2.33 -12.84 8.51
C TYR A 158 3.16 -13.76 9.39
N VAL A 159 2.69 -14.99 9.60
CA VAL A 159 3.37 -15.99 10.44
C VAL A 159 4.69 -16.41 9.81
N GLU A 160 4.73 -16.66 8.50
CA GLU A 160 5.96 -17.03 7.78
C GLU A 160 7.02 -15.91 7.80
N GLY A 161 6.60 -14.63 7.67
CA GLY A 161 7.50 -13.47 7.73
C GLY A 161 8.18 -13.29 9.09
N ILE A 162 7.45 -13.47 10.18
CA ILE A 162 7.98 -13.35 11.55
C ILE A 162 8.91 -14.54 11.87
N ALA A 163 8.56 -15.74 11.44
CA ALA A 163 9.37 -16.93 11.67
C ALA A 163 10.75 -16.85 10.98
N SER A 164 10.82 -16.25 9.79
CA SER A 164 12.08 -16.09 9.05
C SER A 164 13.04 -15.08 9.68
N THR A 165 12.53 -14.10 10.42
CA THR A 165 13.35 -13.11 11.15
C THR A 165 13.79 -13.59 12.53
N GLY A 166 13.09 -14.57 13.11
CA GLY A 166 13.37 -15.10 14.47
C GLY A 166 14.47 -16.17 14.53
N ILE A 167 14.97 -16.68 13.40
CA ILE A 167 15.96 -17.77 13.35
C ILE A 167 17.42 -17.26 13.16
N LYS A 168 17.66 -15.97 13.27
CA LYS A 168 19.02 -15.40 13.35
C LYS A 168 19.40 -15.15 14.82
N GLY A 169 19.51 -16.22 15.58
CA GLY A 169 20.12 -16.27 16.90
C GLY A 169 21.12 -17.40 16.97
#